data_dc92a38792e35c6b2e772f2a23788cca
#
_entry.id   dc92a38792e35c6b2e772f2a23788cca
#
_cell.length_a   1.000
_cell.length_b   1.000
_cell.length_c   1.000
_cell.angle_alpha   90.00
_cell.angle_beta   90.00
_cell.angle_gamma   90.00
#
_symmetry.space_group_name_H-M   'P 1'
#
loop_
_entity.id
_entity.type
_entity.pdbx_description
1 polymer ?
#
loop_
_entity_poly.entity_id
_entity_poly.type
_entity_poly.pdbx_seq_one_letter_code
_entity_poly.pdbx_strand_id
1 'polypeptide(L)'
;MKSLLPLSGFGLLLCLWGCGQPVARQGSREVWLGESKTKTRLGPERSLWQLPVLIKNPAGEQISLEVQLECDGARPASGLISLINLRREDPLLGINRRDPSLERSWSGADGSLPPTWLKQLAISHCTAAQLPPRWRSN
;
A
#
# COMPACT_ATOMS: atom_id res chain seq x y z
N MET A 1 35.72 12.24 8.96
CA MET A 1 35.63 11.37 7.80
C MET A 1 35.27 9.93 8.18
N LYS A 2 36.03 9.35 9.06
CA LYS A 2 35.80 7.95 9.47
C LYS A 2 34.53 7.76 10.31
N SER A 3 34.04 8.78 10.94
CA SER A 3 32.83 8.76 11.75
C SER A 3 31.56 8.51 10.96
N LEU A 4 31.58 8.68 9.65
CA LEU A 4 30.39 8.46 8.81
C LEU A 4 30.06 6.98 8.64
N LEU A 5 31.06 6.10 8.67
CA LEU A 5 30.85 4.68 8.45
C LEU A 5 29.97 4.01 9.52
N PRO A 6 30.20 4.25 10.82
CA PRO A 6 29.32 3.69 11.84
C PRO A 6 27.88 4.14 11.72
N LEU A 7 27.66 5.40 11.30
CA LEU A 7 26.31 5.94 11.14
C LEU A 7 25.58 5.23 10.01
N SER A 8 26.25 4.94 8.90
CA SER A 8 25.64 4.22 7.80
C SER A 8 25.24 2.80 8.19
N GLY A 9 26.11 2.10 8.89
CA GLY A 9 25.80 0.76 9.38
C GLY A 9 24.64 0.75 10.37
N PHE A 10 24.58 1.74 11.24
CA PHE A 10 23.50 1.87 12.21
C PHE A 10 22.16 2.13 11.51
N GLY A 11 22.14 2.97 10.48
CA GLY A 11 20.95 3.24 9.70
C GLY A 11 20.37 1.98 9.05
N LEU A 12 21.22 1.09 8.56
CA LEU A 12 20.79 -0.18 7.97
C LEU A 12 20.11 -1.11 8.97
N LEU A 13 20.55 -1.11 10.24
CA LEU A 13 19.94 -1.94 11.27
C LEU A 13 18.53 -1.52 11.65
N LEU A 14 18.15 -0.27 11.39
CA LEU A 14 16.82 0.25 11.67
C LEU A 14 15.82 -0.03 10.56
N CYS A 15 16.25 -0.59 9.44
CA CYS A 15 15.40 -0.89 8.30
C CYS A 15 14.66 -2.23 8.45
N LEU A 16 13.96 -2.45 9.54
CA LEU A 16 13.18 -3.69 9.75
C LEU A 16 11.82 -3.65 9.07
N TRP A 17 11.34 -2.47 8.72
CA TRP A 17 10.01 -2.26 8.15
C TRP A 17 10.12 -1.36 6.90
N GLY A 18 10.51 -1.96 5.77
CA GLY A 18 10.50 -1.25 4.49
C GLY A 18 11.52 -0.14 4.35
N CYS A 19 12.72 -0.33 4.92
CA CYS A 19 13.88 0.55 4.70
C CYS A 19 13.64 2.03 4.92
N GLY A 20 12.92 2.38 5.98
CA GLY A 20 12.95 3.70 6.58
C GLY A 20 12.26 4.83 5.85
N GLN A 21 11.53 4.58 4.76
CA GLN A 21 10.79 5.64 4.09
C GLN A 21 9.37 5.23 3.76
N PRO A 22 8.40 6.13 3.95
CA PRO A 22 7.05 5.87 3.49
C PRO A 22 7.00 5.80 1.97
N VAL A 23 6.14 4.93 1.45
CA VAL A 23 5.95 4.78 -0.01
C VAL A 23 4.98 5.83 -0.55
N ALA A 24 4.19 6.46 0.31
CA ALA A 24 3.25 7.50 -0.06
C ALA A 24 2.83 8.30 1.16
N ARG A 25 2.09 9.38 0.95
CA ARG A 25 1.51 10.19 2.02
C ARG A 25 0.03 10.43 1.75
N GLN A 26 -0.74 10.50 2.81
CA GLN A 26 -2.14 10.87 2.78
C GLN A 26 -2.33 12.03 3.78
N GLY A 27 -2.23 13.26 3.31
CA GLY A 27 -2.16 14.42 4.18
C GLY A 27 -0.91 14.36 5.06
N SER A 28 -1.09 14.45 6.37
CA SER A 28 -0.01 14.31 7.35
C SER A 28 0.34 12.87 7.69
N ARG A 29 -0.42 11.90 7.18
CA ARG A 29 -0.22 10.47 7.44
C ARG A 29 0.80 9.88 6.48
N GLU A 30 1.62 8.98 7.00
CA GLU A 30 2.60 8.25 6.22
C GLU A 30 2.08 6.86 5.90
N VAL A 31 2.21 6.44 4.64
CA VAL A 31 1.84 5.11 4.18
C VAL A 31 3.10 4.27 4.03
N TRP A 32 3.16 3.17 4.76
CA TRP A 32 4.29 2.25 4.75
C TRP A 32 3.88 0.91 4.17
N LEU A 33 4.76 0.32 3.37
CA LEU A 33 4.54 -0.99 2.78
C LEU A 33 5.34 -2.02 3.54
N GLY A 34 4.68 -3.11 3.96
CA GLY A 34 5.36 -4.22 4.64
C GLY A 34 6.15 -5.09 3.66
N GLU A 35 7.10 -5.84 4.20
CA GLU A 35 7.98 -6.70 3.41
C GLU A 35 7.31 -8.00 2.94
N SER A 36 6.27 -8.44 3.61
CA SER A 36 5.59 -9.70 3.30
C SER A 36 4.57 -9.59 2.18
N LYS A 37 4.78 -8.68 1.24
CA LYS A 37 3.93 -8.56 0.06
C LYS A 37 4.04 -9.81 -0.81
N THR A 38 2.90 -10.24 -1.34
CA THR A 38 2.83 -11.43 -2.19
C THR A 38 2.19 -11.11 -3.53
N LYS A 39 2.64 -11.81 -4.54
CA LYS A 39 2.08 -11.73 -5.89
C LYS A 39 1.61 -13.11 -6.31
N THR A 40 0.33 -13.23 -6.66
CA THR A 40 -0.25 -14.47 -7.16
C THR A 40 -0.62 -14.30 -8.63
N ARG A 41 -0.11 -15.17 -9.48
CA ARG A 41 -0.46 -15.17 -10.89
C ARG A 41 -1.80 -15.85 -11.06
N LEU A 42 -2.78 -15.13 -11.61
CA LEU A 42 -4.13 -15.65 -11.85
C LEU A 42 -4.36 -16.10 -13.30
N GLY A 43 -3.45 -15.73 -14.20
CA GLY A 43 -3.53 -16.06 -15.62
C GLY A 43 -2.34 -15.49 -16.38
N PRO A 44 -2.29 -15.61 -17.72
CA PRO A 44 -1.14 -15.17 -18.51
C PRO A 44 -0.78 -13.69 -18.32
N GLU A 45 -1.80 -12.83 -18.20
CA GLU A 45 -1.62 -11.38 -18.09
C GLU A 45 -2.27 -10.82 -16.83
N ARG A 46 -2.64 -11.68 -15.89
CA ARG A 46 -3.41 -11.30 -14.72
C ARG A 46 -2.71 -11.74 -13.45
N SER A 47 -2.56 -10.83 -12.51
CA SER A 47 -1.96 -11.11 -11.22
C SER A 47 -2.70 -10.37 -10.11
N LEU A 48 -2.59 -10.90 -8.89
CA LEU A 48 -3.13 -10.32 -7.68
C LEU A 48 -1.98 -10.02 -6.73
N TRP A 49 -1.83 -8.77 -6.37
CA TRP A 49 -0.93 -8.35 -5.30
C TRP A 49 -1.68 -8.28 -3.99
N GLN A 50 -1.08 -8.80 -2.94
CA GLN A 50 -1.53 -8.64 -1.57
C GLN A 50 -0.44 -7.87 -0.83
N LEU A 51 -0.74 -6.62 -0.48
CA LEU A 51 0.22 -5.68 0.06
C LEU A 51 -0.15 -5.33 1.49
N PRO A 52 0.65 -5.74 2.48
CA PRO A 52 0.44 -5.28 3.84
C PRO A 52 0.83 -3.81 3.94
N VAL A 53 -0.07 -2.99 4.46
CA VAL A 53 0.09 -1.55 4.53
C VAL A 53 -0.11 -1.09 5.96
N LEU A 54 0.74 -0.16 6.38
CA LEU A 54 0.64 0.52 7.66
C LEU A 54 0.53 2.01 7.41
N ILE A 55 -0.53 2.64 7.91
CA ILE A 55 -0.71 4.08 7.84
C ILE A 55 -0.43 4.64 9.23
N LYS A 56 0.58 5.49 9.32
CA LYS A 56 1.01 6.11 10.58
C LYS A 56 0.52 7.53 10.66
N ASN A 57 -0.18 7.84 11.75
CA ASN A 57 -0.58 9.20 12.07
C ASN A 57 0.47 9.82 13.00
N PRO A 58 0.85 11.10 12.81
CA PRO A 58 1.79 11.78 13.73
C PRO A 58 1.36 11.76 15.19
N ALA A 59 0.05 11.65 15.45
CA ALA A 59 -0.49 11.57 16.81
C ALA A 59 -0.29 10.22 17.50
N GLY A 60 0.28 9.22 16.80
CA GLY A 60 0.56 7.89 17.34
C GLY A 60 -0.44 6.80 16.95
N GLU A 61 -1.62 7.15 16.47
CA GLU A 61 -2.57 6.17 15.96
C GLU A 61 -2.04 5.56 14.65
N GLN A 62 -2.26 4.26 14.51
CA GLN A 62 -1.86 3.51 13.32
C GLN A 62 -3.05 2.74 12.76
N ILE A 63 -3.08 2.59 11.45
CA ILE A 63 -4.04 1.75 10.77
C ILE A 63 -3.26 0.70 9.97
N SER A 64 -3.47 -0.57 10.29
CA SER A 64 -2.92 -1.65 9.49
C SER A 64 -4.02 -2.24 8.60
N LEU A 65 -3.67 -2.58 7.37
CA LEU A 65 -4.61 -3.13 6.41
C LEU A 65 -3.88 -3.92 5.34
N GLU A 66 -4.63 -4.64 4.54
CA GLU A 66 -4.12 -5.27 3.34
C GLU A 66 -4.73 -4.60 2.13
N VAL A 67 -3.90 -4.21 1.17
CA VAL A 67 -4.35 -3.76 -0.13
C VAL A 67 -4.29 -4.94 -1.08
N GLN A 68 -5.42 -5.30 -1.66
CA GLN A 68 -5.48 -6.26 -2.75
C GLN A 68 -5.57 -5.48 -4.06
N LEU A 69 -4.67 -5.77 -4.97
CA LEU A 69 -4.53 -5.07 -6.23
C LEU A 69 -4.51 -6.08 -7.37
N GLU A 70 -5.51 -6.02 -8.25
CA GLU A 70 -5.52 -6.82 -9.47
C GLU A 70 -4.89 -6.06 -10.62
N CYS A 71 -3.89 -6.67 -11.24
CA CYS A 71 -3.28 -6.22 -12.48
C CYS A 71 -3.80 -7.13 -13.61
N ASP A 72 -4.52 -6.58 -14.58
CA ASP A 72 -5.12 -7.39 -15.65
C ASP A 72 -4.78 -6.78 -17.01
N GLY A 73 -3.80 -7.35 -17.69
CA GLY A 73 -3.37 -6.90 -19.01
C GLY A 73 -4.36 -7.22 -20.12
N ALA A 74 -5.22 -8.25 -19.93
CA ALA A 74 -6.24 -8.61 -20.89
C ALA A 74 -7.46 -7.68 -20.79
N ARG A 75 -7.78 -7.22 -19.58
CA ARG A 75 -8.93 -6.33 -19.31
C ARG A 75 -8.53 -5.22 -18.37
N PRO A 76 -7.66 -4.29 -18.79
CA PRO A 76 -7.16 -3.26 -17.89
C PRO A 76 -8.27 -2.37 -17.31
N ALA A 77 -9.36 -2.18 -18.02
CA ALA A 77 -10.48 -1.38 -17.55
C ALA A 77 -11.22 -2.03 -16.36
N SER A 78 -11.01 -3.31 -16.09
CA SER A 78 -11.65 -4.01 -14.96
C SER A 78 -10.76 -4.13 -13.73
N GLY A 79 -9.67 -3.38 -13.66
CA GLY A 79 -8.78 -3.36 -12.50
C GLY A 79 -9.53 -3.11 -11.21
N LEU A 80 -9.08 -3.74 -10.14
CA LEU A 80 -9.73 -3.69 -8.82
C LEU A 80 -8.70 -3.44 -7.74
N ILE A 81 -9.00 -2.50 -6.86
CA ILE A 81 -8.25 -2.26 -5.62
C ILE A 81 -9.22 -2.44 -4.47
N SER A 82 -8.83 -3.23 -3.47
CA SER A 82 -9.64 -3.44 -2.26
C SER A 82 -8.80 -3.23 -1.01
N LEU A 83 -9.39 -2.56 -0.02
CA LEU A 83 -8.83 -2.46 1.32
C LEU A 83 -9.55 -3.47 2.21
N ILE A 84 -8.80 -4.40 2.78
CA ILE A 84 -9.37 -5.44 3.63
C ILE A 84 -8.56 -5.60 4.92
N ASN A 85 -9.13 -6.31 5.87
CA ASN A 85 -8.48 -6.62 7.16
C ASN A 85 -7.99 -5.37 7.89
N LEU A 86 -8.77 -4.31 7.84
CA LEU A 86 -8.40 -3.04 8.42
C LEU A 86 -8.52 -3.08 9.94
N ARG A 87 -7.45 -2.70 10.63
CA ARG A 87 -7.38 -2.60 12.09
C ARG A 87 -6.88 -1.24 12.51
N ARG A 88 -7.52 -0.70 13.53
CA ARG A 88 -7.03 0.51 14.20
C ARG A 88 -6.20 0.11 15.40
N GLU A 89 -5.04 0.70 15.52
CA GLU A 89 -4.11 0.44 16.61
C GLU A 89 -3.69 1.77 17.25
N ASP A 90 -3.84 1.86 18.55
CA ASP A 90 -3.30 2.97 19.32
C ASP A 90 -2.49 2.38 20.48
N PRO A 91 -1.15 2.32 20.33
CA PRO A 91 -0.29 1.73 21.35
C PRO A 91 -0.38 2.46 22.70
N LEU A 92 -0.61 3.77 22.69
CA LEU A 92 -0.68 4.56 23.93
C LEU A 92 -1.95 4.26 24.72
N LEU A 93 -3.05 3.94 24.04
CA LEU A 93 -4.32 3.61 24.66
C LEU A 93 -4.58 2.11 24.74
N GLY A 94 -3.67 1.30 24.22
CA GLY A 94 -3.83 -0.15 24.19
C GLY A 94 -4.97 -0.62 23.28
N ILE A 95 -5.33 0.17 22.27
CA ILE A 95 -6.41 -0.17 21.34
C ILE A 95 -5.84 -0.93 20.16
N ASN A 96 -6.44 -2.09 19.87
CA ASN A 96 -6.18 -2.86 18.66
C ASN A 96 -7.47 -3.57 18.29
N ARG A 97 -8.22 -3.02 17.34
CA ARG A 97 -9.51 -3.58 16.95
C ARG A 97 -9.69 -3.50 15.43
N ARG A 98 -10.40 -4.49 14.91
CA ARG A 98 -10.82 -4.50 13.52
C ARG A 98 -11.88 -3.42 13.28
N ASP A 99 -11.75 -2.71 12.14
CA ASP A 99 -12.71 -1.69 11.75
C ASP A 99 -13.17 -1.92 10.30
N PRO A 100 -14.14 -2.82 10.08
CA PRO A 100 -14.62 -3.13 8.73
C PRO A 100 -15.36 -1.97 8.07
N SER A 101 -15.79 -0.97 8.82
CA SER A 101 -16.50 0.18 8.27
C SER A 101 -15.64 1.03 7.32
N LEU A 102 -14.32 0.90 7.41
CA LEU A 102 -13.37 1.62 6.55
C LEU A 102 -12.87 0.80 5.37
N GLU A 103 -13.31 -0.45 5.26
CA GLU A 103 -12.95 -1.30 4.13
C GLU A 103 -13.72 -0.85 2.89
N ARG A 104 -13.00 -0.68 1.78
CA ARG A 104 -13.55 -0.14 0.53
C ARG A 104 -12.91 -0.81 -0.67
N SER A 105 -13.57 -0.67 -1.82
CA SER A 105 -13.07 -1.15 -3.10
C SER A 105 -13.29 -0.10 -4.17
N TRP A 106 -12.39 -0.07 -5.14
CA TRP A 106 -12.49 0.75 -6.34
C TRP A 106 -12.31 -0.14 -7.54
N SER A 107 -13.20 0.01 -8.52
CA SER A 107 -13.17 -0.76 -9.76
C SER A 107 -13.08 0.17 -10.95
N GLY A 108 -12.19 -0.15 -11.88
CA GLY A 108 -12.12 0.56 -13.15
C GLY A 108 -13.38 0.39 -13.98
N ALA A 109 -14.10 -0.73 -13.80
CA ALA A 109 -15.32 -1.02 -14.55
C ALA A 109 -16.47 -0.06 -14.24
N ASP A 110 -16.56 0.45 -13.02
CA ASP A 110 -17.62 1.40 -12.63
C ASP A 110 -17.15 2.86 -12.66
N GLY A 111 -15.92 3.09 -13.12
CA GLY A 111 -15.36 4.44 -13.23
C GLY A 111 -14.93 5.06 -11.93
N SER A 112 -14.89 4.32 -10.84
CA SER A 112 -14.45 4.86 -9.55
C SER A 112 -12.96 5.19 -9.55
N LEU A 113 -12.58 6.25 -8.82
CA LEU A 113 -11.19 6.69 -8.71
C LEU A 113 -10.69 6.45 -7.29
N PRO A 114 -9.64 5.63 -7.12
CA PRO A 114 -9.02 5.48 -5.81
C PRO A 114 -8.27 6.75 -5.42
N PRO A 115 -8.03 6.96 -4.12
CA PRO A 115 -7.21 8.08 -3.67
C PRO A 115 -5.78 7.97 -4.23
N THR A 116 -5.10 9.10 -4.27
CA THR A 116 -3.79 9.23 -4.92
C THR A 116 -2.77 8.20 -4.41
N TRP A 117 -2.73 7.95 -3.11
CA TRP A 117 -1.76 7.01 -2.56
C TRP A 117 -1.98 5.57 -3.05
N LEU A 118 -3.24 5.17 -3.25
CA LEU A 118 -3.56 3.86 -3.82
C LEU A 118 -3.23 3.79 -5.31
N LYS A 119 -3.47 4.89 -6.05
CA LYS A 119 -3.04 4.95 -7.45
C LYS A 119 -1.52 4.81 -7.57
N GLN A 120 -0.78 5.43 -6.68
CA GLN A 120 0.69 5.31 -6.66
C GLN A 120 1.13 3.87 -6.40
N LEU A 121 0.48 3.17 -5.47
CA LEU A 121 0.74 1.75 -5.25
C LEU A 121 0.45 0.92 -6.49
N ALA A 122 -0.67 1.20 -7.16
CA ALA A 122 -1.04 0.49 -8.38
C ALA A 122 -0.01 0.71 -9.49
N ILE A 123 0.42 1.94 -9.69
CA ILE A 123 1.42 2.29 -10.70
C ILE A 123 2.76 1.62 -10.43
N SER A 124 3.13 1.48 -9.16
CA SER A 124 4.41 0.87 -8.79
C SER A 124 4.42 -0.66 -8.85
N HIS A 125 3.27 -1.31 -8.90
CA HIS A 125 3.18 -2.78 -8.89
C HIS A 125 2.63 -3.37 -10.18
N CYS A 126 1.77 -2.67 -10.90
CA CYS A 126 1.25 -3.08 -12.19
C CYS A 126 1.91 -2.27 -13.32
N THR A 127 1.98 -2.84 -14.51
CA THR A 127 2.37 -2.06 -15.70
C THR A 127 1.21 -1.14 -16.10
N ALA A 128 1.51 -0.05 -16.82
CA ALA A 128 0.49 0.87 -17.30
C ALA A 128 -0.59 0.16 -18.13
N ALA A 129 -0.19 -0.84 -18.94
CA ALA A 129 -1.10 -1.60 -19.75
C ALA A 129 -2.05 -2.50 -18.93
N GLN A 130 -1.79 -2.73 -17.66
CA GLN A 130 -2.60 -3.56 -16.78
C GLN A 130 -3.58 -2.76 -15.91
N LEU A 131 -3.59 -1.44 -16.04
CA LEU A 131 -4.39 -0.56 -15.20
C LEU A 131 -5.46 0.16 -16.01
N PRO A 132 -6.61 0.50 -15.39
CA PRO A 132 -7.58 1.39 -16.01
C PRO A 132 -6.91 2.70 -16.43
N PRO A 133 -7.26 3.27 -17.59
CA PRO A 133 -6.61 4.51 -18.06
C PRO A 133 -6.64 5.66 -17.06
N ARG A 134 -7.72 5.80 -16.30
CA ARG A 134 -7.87 6.87 -15.30
C ARG A 134 -6.96 6.72 -14.10
N TRP A 135 -6.43 5.51 -13.86
CA TRP A 135 -5.54 5.25 -12.72
C TRP A 135 -4.06 5.43 -13.08
N ARG A 136 -3.74 5.63 -14.36
CA ARG A 136 -2.37 5.70 -14.86
C ARG A 136 -1.67 7.03 -14.58
N SER A 137 -2.43 8.07 -14.31
CA SER A 137 -1.88 9.41 -14.06
C SER A 137 -2.24 9.92 -12.67
N ASN A 138 -1.36 10.76 -12.15
CA ASN A 138 -1.56 11.39 -10.84
C ASN A 138 -2.50 12.58 -10.93
#